data_e221137a96666587cedc02b07ffd6229
#
_entry.id   e221137a96666587cedc02b07ffd6229
#
_cell.length_a   1.000
_cell.length_b   1.000
_cell.length_c   1.000
_cell.angle_alpha   90.00
_cell.angle_beta   90.00
_cell.angle_gamma   90.00
#
_symmetry.space_group_name_H-M   'P 1'
#
loop_
_entity.id
_entity.type
_entity.pdbx_description
1 polymer ?
#
loop_
_entity_poly.entity_id
_entity_poly.type
_entity_poly.pdbx_seq_one_letter_code
_entity_poly.pdbx_strand_id
1 'polypeptide(L)'
;MFKDLFFDLLTKHRTLVLAGIGLPIGTIFDTVLRLRNLYYERIASAPQEHAQRVASVQDQVTRWASVPEAERKPMCTDRKTWMNLSTRFEPKHTWHRIKMSGLRDVLSLDIEQQVVHVEPFVTVGQITRYLLPRGYMLAVTLEIEEATVGGLAMAVGMTTHSHKVGLFQENVKAYEVVLADGSLVRATTEEHSDLFHALPWSHGTLGLLVGLSLRVIPVKPYVHMTYSPAYSQQEYCERIRELACAADAPDFVEATVYSKDRAVIMSGRFADVET
;
A
#
# COMPACT_ATOMS: atom_id res chain seq x y z
N MET A 1 -5.38 35.87 18.66
CA MET A 1 -6.01 35.92 19.99
C MET A 1 -7.04 34.83 20.25
N PHE A 2 -8.20 34.73 19.55
CA PHE A 2 -9.17 33.63 19.80
C PHE A 2 -8.65 32.26 19.39
N LYS A 3 -8.00 32.15 18.23
CA LYS A 3 -7.38 30.91 17.75
C LYS A 3 -6.27 30.43 18.67
N ASP A 4 -5.42 31.30 19.12
CA ASP A 4 -4.28 30.97 19.97
C ASP A 4 -4.76 30.50 21.35
N LEU A 5 -5.75 31.18 21.94
CA LEU A 5 -6.39 30.77 23.17
C LEU A 5 -7.07 29.41 23.07
N PHE A 6 -7.70 29.12 21.91
CA PHE A 6 -8.33 27.82 21.66
C PHE A 6 -7.30 26.69 21.53
N PHE A 7 -6.19 26.93 20.81
CA PHE A 7 -5.11 25.94 20.70
C PHE A 7 -4.39 25.73 22.04
N ASP A 8 -4.18 26.77 22.84
CA ASP A 8 -3.60 26.66 24.18
C ASP A 8 -4.51 25.84 25.10
N LEU A 9 -5.83 26.07 25.06
CA LEU A 9 -6.79 25.28 25.82
C LEU A 9 -6.81 23.82 25.42
N LEU A 10 -6.80 23.52 24.11
CA LEU A 10 -6.72 22.15 23.58
C LEU A 10 -5.42 21.48 24.00
N THR A 11 -4.30 22.17 23.93
CA THR A 11 -2.98 21.65 24.31
C THR A 11 -2.90 21.37 25.80
N LYS A 12 -3.41 22.29 26.64
CA LYS A 12 -3.44 22.16 28.09
C LYS A 12 -4.32 20.99 28.54
N HIS A 13 -5.41 20.75 27.87
CA HIS A 13 -6.38 19.68 28.17
C HIS A 13 -6.38 18.52 27.17
N ARG A 14 -5.27 18.33 26.43
CA ARG A 14 -5.15 17.34 25.36
C ARG A 14 -5.63 15.94 25.75
N THR A 15 -5.35 15.49 26.95
CA THR A 15 -5.76 14.16 27.43
C THR A 15 -7.28 14.04 27.55
N LEU A 16 -7.96 15.08 28.06
CA LEU A 16 -9.42 15.10 28.13
C LEU A 16 -10.08 15.19 26.75
N VAL A 17 -9.50 15.99 25.85
CA VAL A 17 -9.98 16.10 24.47
C VAL A 17 -9.78 14.78 23.72
N LEU A 18 -8.64 14.14 23.87
CA LEU A 18 -8.38 12.83 23.29
C LEU A 18 -9.31 11.76 23.86
N ALA A 19 -9.47 11.69 25.17
CA ALA A 19 -10.32 10.69 25.81
C ALA A 19 -11.83 10.91 25.53
N GLY A 20 -12.29 12.18 25.56
CA GLY A 20 -13.71 12.51 25.42
C GLY A 20 -14.21 12.66 23.97
N ILE A 21 -13.33 12.99 23.03
CA ILE A 21 -13.69 13.27 21.63
C ILE A 21 -12.89 12.39 20.68
N GLY A 22 -11.56 12.41 20.79
CA GLY A 22 -10.68 11.74 19.84
C GLY A 22 -10.87 10.22 19.80
N LEU A 23 -10.81 9.56 20.98
CA LEU A 23 -10.98 8.12 21.08
C LEU A 23 -12.38 7.64 20.65
N PRO A 24 -13.50 8.25 21.09
CA PRO A 24 -14.83 7.84 20.62
C PRO A 24 -15.01 8.02 19.12
N ILE A 25 -14.60 9.15 18.54
CA ILE A 25 -14.68 9.39 17.10
C ILE A 25 -13.79 8.39 16.34
N GLY A 26 -12.56 8.17 16.80
CA GLY A 26 -11.64 7.19 16.23
C GLY A 26 -12.24 5.79 16.25
N THR A 27 -12.78 5.35 17.39
CA THR A 27 -13.42 4.02 17.52
C THR A 27 -14.61 3.85 16.57
N ILE A 28 -15.46 4.86 16.44
CA ILE A 28 -16.59 4.85 15.50
C ILE A 28 -16.07 4.74 14.06
N PHE A 29 -15.09 5.57 13.71
CA PHE A 29 -14.48 5.57 12.38
C PHE A 29 -13.86 4.22 12.03
N ASP A 30 -13.04 3.65 12.93
CA ASP A 30 -12.41 2.33 12.76
C ASP A 30 -13.45 1.22 12.64
N THR A 31 -14.53 1.29 13.43
CA THR A 31 -15.62 0.32 13.34
C THR A 31 -16.32 0.38 12.00
N VAL A 32 -16.62 1.59 11.50
CA VAL A 32 -17.21 1.78 10.16
C VAL A 32 -16.29 1.25 9.06
N LEU A 33 -14.97 1.53 9.15
CA LEU A 33 -14.00 0.99 8.20
C LEU A 33 -13.93 -0.54 8.24
N ARG A 34 -13.90 -1.14 9.42
CA ARG A 34 -13.91 -2.61 9.60
C ARG A 34 -15.14 -3.25 9.00
N LEU A 35 -16.33 -2.71 9.29
CA LEU A 35 -17.60 -3.21 8.73
C LEU A 35 -17.62 -3.08 7.20
N ARG A 36 -17.17 -1.94 6.68
CA ARG A 36 -17.02 -1.73 5.23
C ARG A 36 -16.09 -2.77 4.60
N ASN A 37 -14.93 -3.01 5.20
CA ASN A 37 -13.95 -3.97 4.69
C ASN A 37 -14.49 -5.39 4.72
N LEU A 38 -15.15 -5.80 5.82
CA LEU A 38 -15.84 -7.10 5.92
C LEU A 38 -16.92 -7.27 4.85
N TYR A 39 -17.68 -6.22 4.58
CA TYR A 39 -18.68 -6.24 3.52
C TYR A 39 -18.03 -6.51 2.15
N TYR A 40 -16.98 -5.78 1.82
CA TYR A 40 -16.27 -5.97 0.55
C TYR A 40 -15.59 -7.33 0.45
N GLU A 41 -14.99 -7.82 1.52
CA GLU A 41 -14.24 -9.09 1.52
C GLU A 41 -15.17 -10.32 1.47
N ARG A 42 -16.37 -10.24 2.07
CA ARG A 42 -17.24 -11.43 2.24
C ARG A 42 -18.52 -11.40 1.42
N ILE A 43 -19.02 -10.23 1.07
CA ILE A 43 -20.33 -10.09 0.43
C ILE A 43 -20.21 -9.57 -0.99
N ALA A 44 -19.40 -8.54 -1.20
CA ALA A 44 -19.25 -7.87 -2.50
C ALA A 44 -18.05 -8.37 -3.32
N SER A 45 -17.30 -9.34 -2.80
CA SER A 45 -16.18 -9.95 -3.55
C SER A 45 -16.70 -10.80 -4.69
N ALA A 46 -16.21 -10.53 -5.89
CA ALA A 46 -16.56 -11.25 -7.13
C ALA A 46 -15.33 -11.30 -8.06
N PRO A 47 -14.28 -12.07 -7.72
CA PRO A 47 -13.05 -12.16 -8.54
C PRO A 47 -13.30 -12.56 -9.99
N GLN A 48 -14.33 -13.38 -10.24
CA GLN A 48 -14.76 -13.82 -11.57
C GLN A 48 -15.23 -12.67 -12.47
N GLU A 49 -15.61 -11.52 -11.90
CA GLU A 49 -16.05 -10.34 -12.65
C GLU A 49 -14.89 -9.41 -13.06
N HIS A 50 -13.65 -9.76 -12.74
CA HIS A 50 -12.48 -8.94 -13.03
C HIS A 50 -12.43 -8.50 -14.50
N ALA A 51 -12.54 -9.42 -15.45
CA ALA A 51 -12.52 -9.10 -16.88
C ALA A 51 -13.61 -8.10 -17.28
N GLN A 52 -14.82 -8.23 -16.71
CA GLN A 52 -15.92 -7.29 -16.97
C GLN A 52 -15.64 -5.89 -16.40
N ARG A 53 -15.04 -5.82 -15.21
CA ARG A 53 -14.63 -4.53 -14.60
C ARG A 53 -13.54 -3.86 -15.42
N VAL A 54 -12.55 -4.62 -15.90
CA VAL A 54 -11.49 -4.11 -16.79
C VAL A 54 -12.09 -3.60 -18.09
N ALA A 55 -12.96 -4.37 -18.75
CA ALA A 55 -13.66 -3.92 -19.95
C ALA A 55 -14.45 -2.62 -19.74
N SER A 56 -15.11 -2.49 -18.58
CA SER A 56 -15.78 -1.23 -18.21
C SER A 56 -14.82 -0.05 -18.09
N VAL A 57 -13.60 -0.25 -17.59
CA VAL A 57 -12.57 0.81 -17.53
C VAL A 57 -12.12 1.17 -18.95
N GLN A 58 -11.85 0.17 -19.80
CA GLN A 58 -11.48 0.38 -21.21
C GLN A 58 -12.55 1.18 -21.95
N ASP A 59 -13.83 0.84 -21.83
CA ASP A 59 -14.94 1.56 -22.42
C ASP A 59 -15.03 3.03 -21.97
N GLN A 60 -14.78 3.30 -20.69
CA GLN A 60 -14.78 4.66 -20.15
C GLN A 60 -13.62 5.49 -20.74
N VAL A 61 -12.43 4.88 -20.85
CA VAL A 61 -11.24 5.52 -21.43
C VAL A 61 -11.45 5.77 -22.94
N THR A 62 -11.96 4.78 -23.66
CA THR A 62 -12.25 4.91 -25.11
C THR A 62 -13.24 6.05 -25.36
N ARG A 63 -14.32 6.15 -24.58
CA ARG A 63 -15.26 7.29 -24.66
C ARG A 63 -14.59 8.63 -24.33
N TRP A 64 -13.69 8.67 -23.36
CA TRP A 64 -12.91 9.88 -23.07
C TRP A 64 -11.98 10.22 -24.23
N ALA A 65 -11.31 9.22 -24.83
CA ALA A 65 -10.40 9.40 -25.96
C ALA A 65 -11.13 9.91 -27.23
N SER A 66 -12.41 9.59 -27.40
CA SER A 66 -13.22 10.05 -28.53
C SER A 66 -13.62 11.55 -28.45
N VAL A 67 -13.46 12.20 -27.29
CA VAL A 67 -13.67 13.63 -27.14
C VAL A 67 -12.54 14.39 -27.85
N PRO A 68 -12.83 15.46 -28.62
CA PRO A 68 -11.79 16.30 -29.21
C PRO A 68 -10.78 16.78 -28.17
N GLU A 69 -9.50 16.79 -28.52
CA GLU A 69 -8.41 17.09 -27.58
C GLU A 69 -8.58 18.44 -26.88
N ALA A 70 -9.03 19.45 -27.61
CA ALA A 70 -9.27 20.80 -27.07
C ALA A 70 -10.38 20.87 -25.99
N GLU A 71 -11.29 19.89 -25.98
CA GLU A 71 -12.42 19.80 -25.02
C GLU A 71 -12.16 18.74 -23.93
N ARG A 72 -11.08 17.98 -24.07
CA ARG A 72 -10.77 16.83 -23.23
C ARG A 72 -10.26 17.25 -21.85
N LYS A 73 -10.99 16.88 -20.81
CA LYS A 73 -10.56 17.10 -19.42
C LYS A 73 -9.54 16.05 -19.00
N PRO A 74 -8.57 16.37 -18.15
CA PRO A 74 -7.65 15.38 -17.58
C PRO A 74 -8.42 14.23 -16.92
N MET A 75 -7.91 12.99 -17.06
CA MET A 75 -8.48 11.81 -16.39
C MET A 75 -7.99 11.68 -14.95
N CYS A 76 -8.82 11.12 -14.09
CA CYS A 76 -8.41 10.62 -12.78
C CYS A 76 -9.31 9.46 -12.35
N THR A 77 -8.85 8.71 -11.35
CA THR A 77 -9.69 7.67 -10.72
C THR A 77 -10.81 8.28 -9.88
N ASP A 78 -11.91 7.56 -9.69
CA ASP A 78 -13.03 7.94 -8.83
C ASP A 78 -12.71 7.85 -7.33
N ARG A 79 -11.49 7.44 -6.95
CA ARG A 79 -11.04 7.39 -5.56
C ARG A 79 -11.13 8.78 -4.91
N LYS A 80 -11.80 8.84 -3.76
CA LYS A 80 -12.01 10.11 -3.03
C LYS A 80 -10.67 10.68 -2.56
N THR A 81 -10.52 12.01 -2.65
CA THR A 81 -9.25 12.71 -2.33
C THR A 81 -8.80 12.52 -0.88
N TRP A 82 -9.73 12.47 0.07
CA TRP A 82 -9.40 12.25 1.49
C TRP A 82 -8.82 10.85 1.80
N MET A 83 -8.93 9.90 0.87
CA MET A 83 -8.30 8.57 0.96
C MET A 83 -6.89 8.55 0.35
N ASN A 84 -6.39 9.68 -0.10
CA ASN A 84 -5.07 9.81 -0.71
C ASN A 84 -4.08 10.42 0.29
N LEU A 85 -2.93 9.76 0.48
CA LEU A 85 -1.78 10.35 1.17
C LEU A 85 -0.99 11.33 0.27
N SER A 86 -1.38 11.44 -1.01
CA SER A 86 -0.75 12.36 -1.95
C SER A 86 -0.99 13.81 -1.55
N THR A 87 0.07 14.62 -1.58
CA THR A 87 0.03 16.08 -1.38
C THR A 87 -0.50 16.85 -2.58
N ARG A 88 -0.95 16.17 -3.64
CA ARG A 88 -1.53 16.81 -4.82
C ARG A 88 -2.92 17.35 -4.49
N PHE A 89 -3.05 18.66 -4.55
CA PHE A 89 -4.32 19.39 -4.34
C PHE A 89 -5.09 19.60 -5.65
N GLU A 90 -4.99 18.67 -6.59
CA GLU A 90 -5.71 18.78 -7.85
C GLU A 90 -7.22 18.67 -7.65
N PRO A 91 -8.01 19.56 -8.26
CA PRO A 91 -9.46 19.59 -8.09
C PRO A 91 -10.14 18.47 -8.89
N LYS A 92 -10.03 17.22 -8.45
CA LYS A 92 -10.62 16.05 -9.12
C LYS A 92 -12.09 16.19 -9.52
N HIS A 93 -12.83 17.12 -8.91
CA HIS A 93 -14.22 17.36 -9.29
C HIS A 93 -14.37 18.02 -10.67
N THR A 94 -13.32 18.67 -11.18
CA THR A 94 -13.28 19.27 -12.52
C THR A 94 -12.79 18.30 -13.60
N TRP A 95 -12.22 17.16 -13.19
CA TRP A 95 -11.61 16.17 -14.07
C TRP A 95 -12.62 15.10 -14.51
N HIS A 96 -12.31 14.39 -15.59
CA HIS A 96 -13.06 13.22 -16.02
C HIS A 96 -12.72 12.02 -15.11
N ARG A 97 -13.70 11.57 -14.33
CA ARG A 97 -13.51 10.49 -13.37
C ARG A 97 -13.83 9.14 -13.99
N ILE A 98 -12.85 8.24 -13.98
CA ILE A 98 -12.99 6.85 -14.38
C ILE A 98 -13.43 6.03 -13.15
N LYS A 99 -14.57 5.37 -13.27
CA LYS A 99 -15.11 4.48 -12.22
C LYS A 99 -14.35 3.17 -12.22
N MET A 100 -13.53 2.97 -11.21
CA MET A 100 -12.73 1.75 -11.05
C MET A 100 -12.62 1.32 -9.58
N SER A 101 -13.34 1.95 -8.67
CA SER A 101 -13.37 1.63 -7.24
C SER A 101 -13.92 0.23 -6.93
N GLY A 102 -14.50 -0.46 -7.91
CA GLY A 102 -14.88 -1.88 -7.84
C GLY A 102 -13.71 -2.86 -7.97
N LEU A 103 -12.55 -2.43 -8.48
CA LEU A 103 -11.36 -3.26 -8.65
C LEU A 103 -10.64 -3.46 -7.30
N ARG A 104 -11.17 -4.35 -6.43
CA ARG A 104 -10.73 -4.55 -5.05
C ARG A 104 -10.67 -6.00 -4.59
N ASP A 105 -10.62 -6.95 -5.51
CA ASP A 105 -10.57 -8.36 -5.20
C ASP A 105 -9.17 -8.95 -5.27
N VAL A 106 -8.88 -9.91 -4.39
CA VAL A 106 -7.78 -10.85 -4.56
C VAL A 106 -8.26 -11.89 -5.55
N LEU A 107 -7.58 -11.99 -6.70
CA LEU A 107 -8.01 -12.81 -7.84
C LEU A 107 -7.59 -14.27 -7.67
N SER A 108 -6.30 -14.51 -7.40
CA SER A 108 -5.76 -15.86 -7.20
C SER A 108 -4.42 -15.81 -6.47
N LEU A 109 -4.04 -16.95 -5.88
CA LEU A 109 -2.72 -17.19 -5.30
C LEU A 109 -2.07 -18.38 -6.01
N ASP A 110 -0.96 -18.14 -6.68
CA ASP A 110 -0.10 -19.17 -7.25
C ASP A 110 1.04 -19.46 -6.24
N ILE A 111 0.93 -20.62 -5.59
CA ILE A 111 1.89 -21.06 -4.56
C ILE A 111 3.20 -21.50 -5.21
N GLU A 112 3.16 -22.12 -6.40
CA GLU A 112 4.34 -22.63 -7.08
C GLU A 112 5.24 -21.47 -7.53
N GLN A 113 4.65 -20.42 -8.08
CA GLN A 113 5.37 -19.22 -8.50
C GLN A 113 5.57 -18.21 -7.37
N GLN A 114 4.96 -18.42 -6.21
CA GLN A 114 4.94 -17.48 -5.09
C GLN A 114 4.44 -16.09 -5.50
N VAL A 115 3.32 -16.06 -6.20
CA VAL A 115 2.69 -14.83 -6.74
C VAL A 115 1.21 -14.80 -6.36
N VAL A 116 0.76 -13.64 -5.90
CA VAL A 116 -0.66 -13.34 -5.74
C VAL A 116 -1.10 -12.33 -6.81
N HIS A 117 -2.23 -12.63 -7.46
CA HIS A 117 -2.86 -11.74 -8.44
C HIS A 117 -3.97 -10.95 -7.76
N VAL A 118 -3.96 -9.63 -7.93
CA VAL A 118 -4.85 -8.73 -7.19
C VAL A 118 -5.29 -7.53 -8.03
N GLU A 119 -6.42 -6.98 -7.69
CA GLU A 119 -6.90 -5.71 -8.19
C GLU A 119 -6.29 -4.53 -7.40
N PRO A 120 -6.13 -3.33 -8.00
CA PRO A 120 -5.31 -2.25 -7.44
C PRO A 120 -5.88 -1.62 -6.15
N PHE A 121 -7.19 -1.74 -5.90
CA PHE A 121 -7.81 -1.21 -4.68
C PHE A 121 -7.86 -2.20 -3.52
N VAL A 122 -7.29 -3.39 -3.67
CA VAL A 122 -7.02 -4.29 -2.54
C VAL A 122 -6.14 -3.56 -1.54
N THR A 123 -6.51 -3.60 -0.25
CA THR A 123 -5.73 -2.97 0.81
C THR A 123 -4.71 -3.93 1.40
N VAL A 124 -3.66 -3.38 2.04
CA VAL A 124 -2.64 -4.19 2.75
C VAL A 124 -3.30 -5.08 3.80
N GLY A 125 -4.24 -4.54 4.58
CA GLY A 125 -4.95 -5.32 5.58
C GLY A 125 -5.79 -6.46 4.97
N GLN A 126 -6.47 -6.21 3.84
CA GLN A 126 -7.24 -7.23 3.13
C GLN A 126 -6.35 -8.37 2.63
N ILE A 127 -5.24 -8.04 1.95
CA ILE A 127 -4.34 -9.08 1.41
C ILE A 127 -3.60 -9.83 2.51
N THR A 128 -3.27 -9.17 3.62
CA THR A 128 -2.67 -9.81 4.79
C THR A 128 -3.63 -10.84 5.40
N ARG A 129 -4.90 -10.49 5.61
CA ARG A 129 -5.94 -11.43 6.09
C ARG A 129 -6.18 -12.59 5.12
N TYR A 130 -5.97 -12.37 3.82
CA TYR A 130 -6.08 -13.43 2.82
C TYR A 130 -4.87 -14.39 2.83
N LEU A 131 -3.65 -13.86 2.94
CA LEU A 131 -2.40 -14.62 2.81
C LEU A 131 -1.99 -15.34 4.09
N LEU A 132 -2.05 -14.69 5.26
CA LEU A 132 -1.55 -15.26 6.53
C LEU A 132 -2.13 -16.64 6.88
N PRO A 133 -3.46 -16.88 6.78
CA PRO A 133 -4.02 -18.21 7.04
C PRO A 133 -3.55 -19.28 6.06
N ARG A 134 -2.96 -18.89 4.94
CA ARG A 134 -2.40 -19.75 3.90
C ARG A 134 -0.89 -19.96 4.05
N GLY A 135 -0.27 -19.39 5.09
CA GLY A 135 1.16 -19.48 5.38
C GLY A 135 2.03 -18.54 4.55
N TYR A 136 1.48 -17.46 4.03
CA TYR A 136 2.20 -16.48 3.19
C TYR A 136 1.96 -15.05 3.65
N MET A 137 2.85 -14.15 3.22
CA MET A 137 2.68 -12.69 3.27
C MET A 137 3.24 -12.06 2.00
N LEU A 138 2.90 -10.79 1.73
CA LEU A 138 3.63 -10.03 0.70
C LEU A 138 5.10 -9.91 1.10
N ALA A 139 6.01 -9.97 0.13
CA ALA A 139 7.43 -9.75 0.38
C ALA A 139 7.69 -8.40 1.06
N VAL A 140 6.90 -7.38 0.74
CA VAL A 140 6.90 -6.07 1.41
C VAL A 140 5.49 -5.80 1.93
N THR A 141 5.27 -5.92 3.24
CA THR A 141 3.99 -5.65 3.90
C THR A 141 4.10 -4.39 4.75
N LEU A 142 3.33 -3.36 4.41
CA LEU A 142 3.34 -2.10 5.15
C LEU A 142 2.43 -2.17 6.39
N GLU A 143 2.72 -1.30 7.37
CA GLU A 143 1.97 -1.17 8.62
C GLU A 143 0.60 -0.47 8.45
N ILE A 144 0.38 0.23 7.32
CA ILE A 144 -0.87 0.96 7.06
C ILE A 144 -1.86 0.03 6.37
N GLU A 145 -2.79 -0.55 7.11
CA GLU A 145 -3.79 -1.50 6.59
C GLU A 145 -4.65 -0.94 5.46
N GLU A 146 -4.96 0.35 5.49
CA GLU A 146 -5.81 1.03 4.48
C GLU A 146 -5.05 1.44 3.21
N ALA A 147 -3.72 1.31 3.19
CA ALA A 147 -2.95 1.55 1.97
C ALA A 147 -3.35 0.53 0.90
N THR A 148 -3.52 0.98 -0.35
CA THR A 148 -3.86 0.09 -1.47
C THR A 148 -2.62 -0.39 -2.19
N VAL A 149 -2.62 -1.66 -2.59
CA VAL A 149 -1.48 -2.26 -3.30
C VAL A 149 -1.15 -1.52 -4.60
N GLY A 150 -2.16 -1.05 -5.32
CA GLY A 150 -1.95 -0.24 -6.53
C GLY A 150 -1.32 1.12 -6.25
N GLY A 151 -1.70 1.76 -5.13
CA GLY A 151 -1.06 3.01 -4.69
C GLY A 151 0.41 2.82 -4.34
N LEU A 152 0.75 1.71 -3.68
CA LEU A 152 2.12 1.36 -3.31
C LEU A 152 2.97 1.02 -4.55
N ALA A 153 2.42 0.23 -5.47
CA ALA A 153 3.11 -0.19 -6.69
C ALA A 153 3.43 0.97 -7.64
N MET A 154 2.54 1.96 -7.72
CA MET A 154 2.71 3.15 -8.57
C MET A 154 3.42 4.33 -7.87
N ALA A 155 3.66 4.22 -6.56
CA ALA A 155 4.41 5.20 -5.77
C ALA A 155 5.61 4.51 -5.12
N VAL A 156 5.60 4.34 -3.81
CA VAL A 156 6.66 3.69 -3.04
C VAL A 156 6.07 2.99 -1.82
N GLY A 157 6.66 1.87 -1.45
CA GLY A 157 6.44 1.21 -0.18
C GLY A 157 7.75 0.61 0.32
N MET A 158 8.04 0.85 1.60
CA MET A 158 9.21 0.34 2.29
C MET A 158 8.78 -0.21 3.66
N THR A 159 9.43 -1.26 4.11
CA THR A 159 9.15 -1.90 5.41
C THR A 159 10.43 -2.41 6.05
N THR A 160 10.33 -2.89 7.26
CA THR A 160 11.41 -3.49 8.05
C THR A 160 12.08 -4.70 7.39
N HIS A 161 11.48 -5.28 6.34
CA HIS A 161 12.02 -6.39 5.54
C HIS A 161 12.72 -5.93 4.25
N SER A 162 12.65 -4.65 3.91
CA SER A 162 13.13 -4.10 2.63
C SER A 162 14.64 -4.23 2.39
N HIS A 163 15.44 -4.35 3.45
CA HIS A 163 16.89 -4.61 3.31
C HIS A 163 17.20 -5.97 2.66
N LYS A 164 16.26 -6.92 2.69
CA LYS A 164 16.39 -8.26 2.04
C LYS A 164 15.69 -8.33 0.68
N VAL A 165 14.59 -7.64 0.51
CA VAL A 165 13.68 -7.83 -0.64
C VAL A 165 13.47 -6.58 -1.48
N GLY A 166 14.05 -5.45 -1.09
CA GLY A 166 13.86 -4.18 -1.78
C GLY A 166 12.55 -3.48 -1.42
N LEU A 167 12.15 -2.56 -2.26
CA LEU A 167 10.93 -1.78 -2.13
C LEU A 167 9.70 -2.55 -2.62
N PHE A 168 8.49 -2.06 -2.31
CA PHE A 168 7.24 -2.69 -2.72
C PHE A 168 7.17 -2.89 -4.24
N GLN A 169 7.48 -1.84 -5.01
CA GLN A 169 7.43 -1.87 -6.47
C GLN A 169 8.45 -2.82 -7.11
N GLU A 170 9.54 -3.14 -6.43
CA GLU A 170 10.53 -4.13 -6.89
C GLU A 170 10.04 -5.58 -6.71
N ASN A 171 8.94 -5.77 -5.97
CA ASN A 171 8.29 -7.06 -5.78
C ASN A 171 7.02 -7.24 -6.64
N VAL A 172 6.77 -6.31 -7.56
CA VAL A 172 5.75 -6.47 -8.61
C VAL A 172 6.32 -7.34 -9.74
N LYS A 173 5.59 -8.35 -10.15
CA LYS A 173 5.96 -9.26 -11.25
C LYS A 173 5.28 -8.89 -12.57
N ALA A 174 4.09 -8.31 -12.50
CA ALA A 174 3.38 -7.80 -13.65
C ALA A 174 2.42 -6.67 -13.25
N TYR A 175 2.23 -5.74 -14.18
CA TYR A 175 1.20 -4.72 -14.15
C TYR A 175 0.22 -4.94 -15.28
N GLU A 176 -1.08 -4.80 -15.03
CA GLU A 176 -2.11 -4.70 -16.06
C GLU A 176 -2.66 -3.28 -16.05
N VAL A 177 -2.50 -2.59 -17.18
CA VAL A 177 -2.73 -1.15 -17.30
C VAL A 177 -3.59 -0.85 -18.50
N VAL A 178 -4.63 -0.04 -18.31
CA VAL A 178 -5.39 0.56 -19.42
C VAL A 178 -4.73 1.88 -19.81
N LEU A 179 -4.25 1.96 -21.05
CA LEU A 179 -3.60 3.15 -21.61
C LEU A 179 -4.62 4.21 -22.05
N ALA A 180 -4.13 5.40 -22.44
CA ALA A 180 -4.98 6.54 -22.79
C ALA A 180 -5.84 6.32 -24.06
N ASP A 181 -5.52 5.33 -24.86
CA ASP A 181 -6.30 4.91 -26.05
C ASP A 181 -7.37 3.85 -25.71
N GLY A 182 -7.42 3.37 -24.48
CA GLY A 182 -8.31 2.29 -24.02
C GLY A 182 -7.74 0.89 -24.18
N SER A 183 -6.53 0.73 -24.73
CA SER A 183 -5.88 -0.57 -24.83
C SER A 183 -5.49 -1.11 -23.46
N LEU A 184 -5.66 -2.42 -23.24
CA LEU A 184 -5.16 -3.13 -22.08
C LEU A 184 -3.78 -3.69 -22.40
N VAL A 185 -2.80 -3.35 -21.57
CA VAL A 185 -1.43 -3.83 -21.71
C VAL A 185 -1.02 -4.54 -20.42
N ARG A 186 -0.40 -5.72 -20.58
CA ARG A 186 0.30 -6.43 -19.51
C ARG A 186 1.79 -6.14 -19.64
N ALA A 187 2.38 -5.50 -18.63
CA ALA A 187 3.80 -5.16 -18.59
C ALA A 187 4.53 -6.05 -17.58
N THR A 188 5.61 -6.67 -18.03
CA THR A 188 6.54 -7.51 -17.25
C THR A 188 7.98 -7.14 -17.59
N THR A 189 8.95 -7.83 -17.02
CA THR A 189 10.37 -7.68 -17.39
C THR A 189 10.66 -8.12 -18.84
N GLU A 190 9.84 -9.02 -19.41
CA GLU A 190 10.01 -9.57 -20.76
C GLU A 190 9.07 -8.92 -21.79
N GLU A 191 7.86 -8.51 -21.35
CA GLU A 191 6.83 -7.95 -22.22
C GLU A 191 6.55 -6.50 -21.81
N HIS A 192 6.62 -5.56 -22.76
CA HIS A 192 6.51 -4.11 -22.48
C HIS A 192 7.44 -3.65 -21.34
N SER A 193 8.70 -4.08 -21.38
CA SER A 193 9.70 -3.90 -20.33
C SER A 193 9.97 -2.42 -20.02
N ASP A 194 9.96 -1.55 -21.01
CA ASP A 194 10.09 -0.10 -20.86
C ASP A 194 8.94 0.48 -20.00
N LEU A 195 7.71 0.07 -20.30
CA LEU A 195 6.54 0.45 -19.50
C LEU A 195 6.64 -0.12 -18.09
N PHE A 196 7.03 -1.41 -17.95
CA PHE A 196 7.19 -2.06 -16.66
C PHE A 196 8.13 -1.26 -15.73
N HIS A 197 9.26 -0.81 -16.24
CA HIS A 197 10.23 -0.03 -15.47
C HIS A 197 9.83 1.45 -15.26
N ALA A 198 8.94 1.99 -16.09
CA ALA A 198 8.44 3.36 -15.95
C ALA A 198 7.25 3.50 -14.99
N LEU A 199 6.48 2.43 -14.76
CA LEU A 199 5.29 2.45 -13.89
C LEU A 199 5.58 2.75 -12.41
N PRO A 200 6.64 2.18 -11.77
CA PRO A 200 7.08 2.63 -10.45
C PRO A 200 7.31 4.15 -10.42
N TRP A 201 6.87 4.81 -9.33
CA TRP A 201 6.96 6.27 -9.16
C TRP A 201 6.15 7.12 -10.14
N SER A 202 5.41 6.50 -11.08
CA SER A 202 4.58 7.23 -12.05
C SER A 202 3.36 7.90 -11.42
N HIS A 203 2.96 7.49 -10.21
CA HIS A 203 1.75 7.96 -9.53
C HIS A 203 0.48 7.87 -10.40
N GLY A 204 0.43 6.89 -11.32
CA GLY A 204 -0.69 6.67 -12.21
C GLY A 204 -0.77 7.65 -13.40
N THR A 205 0.32 8.32 -13.76
CA THR A 205 0.35 9.27 -14.89
C THR A 205 0.49 8.58 -16.24
N LEU A 206 0.95 7.32 -16.28
CA LEU A 206 1.19 6.57 -17.52
C LEU A 206 -0.01 5.69 -17.94
N GLY A 207 -0.99 5.49 -17.06
CA GLY A 207 -2.17 4.70 -17.34
C GLY A 207 -2.96 4.36 -16.08
N LEU A 208 -4.10 3.69 -16.28
CA LEU A 208 -4.99 3.25 -15.21
C LEU A 208 -4.67 1.80 -14.86
N LEU A 209 -4.11 1.59 -13.68
CA LEU A 209 -3.78 0.26 -13.18
C LEU A 209 -5.07 -0.53 -12.88
N VAL A 210 -5.20 -1.71 -13.45
CA VAL A 210 -6.39 -2.58 -13.29
C VAL A 210 -6.08 -3.94 -12.69
N GLY A 211 -4.81 -4.40 -12.75
CA GLY A 211 -4.36 -5.65 -12.16
C GLY A 211 -2.89 -5.61 -11.77
N LEU A 212 -2.51 -6.45 -10.82
CA LEU A 212 -1.14 -6.62 -10.31
C LEU A 212 -0.82 -8.07 -10.01
N SER A 213 0.41 -8.47 -10.28
CA SER A 213 0.99 -9.72 -9.79
C SER A 213 2.10 -9.38 -8.78
N LEU A 214 1.93 -9.80 -7.53
CA LEU A 214 2.82 -9.44 -6.42
C LEU A 214 3.51 -10.67 -5.86
N ARG A 215 4.81 -10.55 -5.58
CA ARG A 215 5.58 -11.60 -4.92
C ARG A 215 5.10 -11.81 -3.49
N VAL A 216 4.92 -13.08 -3.12
CA VAL A 216 4.67 -13.51 -1.75
C VAL A 216 5.85 -14.33 -1.23
N ILE A 217 5.99 -14.37 0.09
CA ILE A 217 6.97 -15.20 0.78
C ILE A 217 6.28 -16.06 1.84
N PRO A 218 6.81 -17.26 2.14
CA PRO A 218 6.31 -18.06 3.25
C PRO A 218 6.59 -17.38 4.58
N VAL A 219 5.70 -17.59 5.55
CA VAL A 219 5.83 -17.07 6.91
C VAL A 219 5.82 -18.19 7.92
N LYS A 220 6.37 -17.91 9.11
CA LYS A 220 6.23 -18.74 10.30
C LYS A 220 5.26 -18.09 11.29
N PRO A 221 4.73 -18.87 12.26
CA PRO A 221 3.72 -18.37 13.20
C PRO A 221 4.20 -17.24 14.10
N TYR A 222 5.51 -17.15 14.35
CA TYR A 222 6.11 -16.20 15.29
C TYR A 222 7.26 -15.44 14.66
N VAL A 223 7.61 -14.31 15.27
CA VAL A 223 8.84 -13.57 15.02
C VAL A 223 9.57 -13.41 16.34
N HIS A 224 10.78 -13.96 16.43
CA HIS A 224 11.68 -13.72 17.57
C HIS A 224 12.29 -12.32 17.41
N MET A 225 12.00 -11.43 18.36
CA MET A 225 12.47 -10.05 18.35
C MET A 225 13.60 -9.84 19.34
N THR A 226 14.67 -9.18 18.90
CA THR A 226 15.79 -8.74 19.75
C THR A 226 15.84 -7.21 19.77
N TYR A 227 15.93 -6.64 20.97
CA TYR A 227 15.99 -5.20 21.20
C TYR A 227 17.40 -4.81 21.66
N SER A 228 18.02 -3.88 20.96
CA SER A 228 19.40 -3.43 21.23
C SER A 228 19.41 -1.90 21.38
N PRO A 229 19.65 -1.35 22.58
CA PRO A 229 19.79 0.08 22.76
C PRO A 229 21.10 0.58 22.14
N ALA A 230 21.07 1.80 21.57
CA ALA A 230 22.23 2.54 21.09
C ALA A 230 22.26 3.90 21.78
N TYR A 231 23.45 4.32 22.22
CA TYR A 231 23.66 5.52 23.03
C TYR A 231 24.44 6.61 22.28
N SER A 232 24.65 6.44 20.98
CA SER A 232 25.20 7.44 20.10
C SER A 232 24.68 7.26 18.67
N GLN A 233 24.73 8.32 17.87
CA GLN A 233 24.39 8.25 16.46
C GLN A 233 25.31 7.33 15.68
N GLN A 234 26.61 7.34 16.02
CA GLN A 234 27.59 6.48 15.39
C GLN A 234 27.28 5.00 15.65
N GLU A 235 27.09 4.60 16.91
CA GLU A 235 26.72 3.23 17.30
C GLU A 235 25.44 2.77 16.59
N TYR A 236 24.43 3.62 16.53
CA TYR A 236 23.19 3.37 15.81
C TYR A 236 23.43 3.07 14.32
N CYS A 237 24.16 3.94 13.63
CA CYS A 237 24.41 3.77 12.19
C CYS A 237 25.26 2.54 11.88
N GLU A 238 26.29 2.25 12.70
CA GLU A 238 27.14 1.07 12.54
C GLU A 238 26.33 -0.20 12.72
N ARG A 239 25.53 -0.29 13.80
CA ARG A 239 24.76 -1.50 14.11
C ARG A 239 23.63 -1.76 13.09
N ILE A 240 22.95 -0.73 12.61
CA ILE A 240 21.95 -0.90 11.51
C ILE A 240 22.63 -1.42 10.25
N ARG A 241 23.81 -0.88 9.90
CA ARG A 241 24.56 -1.33 8.73
C ARG A 241 25.00 -2.79 8.88
N GLU A 242 25.53 -3.15 10.02
CA GLU A 242 25.95 -4.54 10.32
C GLU A 242 24.77 -5.50 10.15
N LEU A 243 23.62 -5.21 10.75
CA LEU A 243 22.44 -6.05 10.66
C LEU A 243 21.88 -6.13 9.24
N ALA A 244 21.76 -5.01 8.56
CA ALA A 244 21.12 -4.96 7.22
C ALA A 244 22.01 -5.53 6.11
N CYS A 245 23.36 -5.45 6.26
CA CYS A 245 24.32 -5.92 5.26
C CYS A 245 24.93 -7.29 5.59
N ALA A 246 24.54 -7.94 6.68
CA ALA A 246 25.04 -9.27 7.04
C ALA A 246 24.63 -10.32 6.00
N ALA A 247 25.51 -11.30 5.74
CA ALA A 247 25.18 -12.43 4.86
C ALA A 247 23.98 -13.24 5.38
N ASP A 248 23.83 -13.35 6.71
CA ASP A 248 22.67 -13.90 7.40
C ASP A 248 21.89 -12.79 8.12
N ALA A 249 21.45 -11.78 7.34
CA ALA A 249 20.65 -10.68 7.87
C ALA A 249 19.36 -11.19 8.52
N PRO A 250 18.90 -10.59 9.64
CA PRO A 250 17.59 -10.89 10.20
C PRO A 250 16.47 -10.58 9.20
N ASP A 251 15.29 -11.18 9.37
CA ASP A 251 14.17 -10.96 8.45
C ASP A 251 13.62 -9.53 8.55
N PHE A 252 13.69 -8.96 9.75
CA PHE A 252 13.20 -7.61 10.02
C PHE A 252 14.28 -6.80 10.73
N VAL A 253 14.49 -5.56 10.27
CA VAL A 253 15.37 -4.58 10.90
C VAL A 253 14.64 -3.25 10.98
N GLU A 254 14.52 -2.72 12.18
CA GLU A 254 13.85 -1.47 12.47
C GLU A 254 14.59 -0.72 13.58
N ALA A 255 14.34 0.59 13.69
CA ALA A 255 14.82 1.35 14.83
C ALA A 255 13.86 2.47 15.21
N THR A 256 13.70 2.67 16.52
CA THR A 256 13.02 3.83 17.08
C THR A 256 14.07 4.79 17.65
N VAL A 257 14.13 5.99 17.09
CA VAL A 257 15.03 7.06 17.53
C VAL A 257 14.28 7.98 18.51
N TYR A 258 14.70 7.99 19.76
CA TYR A 258 14.09 8.80 20.83
C TYR A 258 14.74 10.18 20.96
N SER A 259 16.03 10.27 20.65
CA SER A 259 16.77 11.52 20.67
C SER A 259 17.99 11.43 19.77
N LYS A 260 18.72 12.51 19.61
CA LYS A 260 20.00 12.56 18.87
C LYS A 260 20.99 11.45 19.30
N ASP A 261 21.00 11.09 20.58
CA ASP A 261 22.01 10.18 21.18
C ASP A 261 21.38 8.89 21.72
N ARG A 262 20.09 8.61 21.44
CA ARG A 262 19.40 7.42 21.95
C ARG A 262 18.46 6.83 20.93
N ALA A 263 18.68 5.57 20.63
CA ALA A 263 17.80 4.76 19.79
C ALA A 263 17.66 3.34 20.36
N VAL A 264 16.61 2.64 19.94
CA VAL A 264 16.49 1.20 20.14
C VAL A 264 16.39 0.56 18.76
N ILE A 265 17.30 -0.34 18.47
CA ILE A 265 17.33 -1.12 17.24
C ILE A 265 16.61 -2.44 17.52
N MET A 266 15.68 -2.79 16.65
CA MET A 266 14.91 -4.02 16.71
C MET A 266 15.28 -4.87 15.52
N SER A 267 15.64 -6.13 15.78
CA SER A 267 15.84 -7.13 14.73
C SER A 267 14.94 -8.33 14.98
N GLY A 268 14.32 -8.87 13.93
CA GLY A 268 13.37 -9.96 14.01
C GLY A 268 13.75 -11.10 13.07
N ARG A 269 13.50 -12.34 13.51
CA ARG A 269 13.61 -13.55 12.68
C ARG A 269 12.35 -14.37 12.78
N PHE A 270 11.90 -14.95 11.67
CA PHE A 270 10.80 -15.89 11.70
C PHE A 270 11.10 -17.11 12.58
N ALA A 271 10.17 -17.50 13.43
CA ALA A 271 10.28 -18.59 14.38
C ALA A 271 9.05 -19.52 14.33
N ASP A 272 9.29 -20.80 14.61
CA ASP A 272 8.23 -21.84 14.64
C ASP A 272 7.57 -21.97 16.01
N VAL A 273 8.24 -21.52 17.06
CA VAL A 273 7.80 -21.62 18.45
C VAL A 273 7.87 -20.25 19.13
N GLU A 274 6.99 -20.05 20.10
CA GLU A 274 7.07 -18.93 21.03
C GLU A 274 8.24 -19.16 21.99
N THR A 275 9.21 -18.21 22.04
CA THR A 275 10.42 -18.30 22.88
C THR A 275 10.53 -17.08 23.80
#